data_665050a8c47e7fed24b43dc15b694232
#
_entry.id   665050a8c47e7fed24b43dc15b694232
#
_cell.length_a   1.000
_cell.length_b   1.000
_cell.length_c   1.000
_cell.angle_alpha   90.00
_cell.angle_beta   90.00
_cell.angle_gamma   90.00
#
_symmetry.space_group_name_H-M   'P 1'
#
loop_
_entity.id
_entity.type
_entity.pdbx_description
1 polymer ?
#
loop_
_entity_poly.entity_id
_entity_poly.type
_entity_poly.pdbx_seq_one_letter_code
_entity_poly.pdbx_strand_id
1 'polypeptide(L)'
;MIYCNYCEHQNQEGAAFCGNCGKPLNTNKNQRATSESCQQSRSKASANGKSWVDSLNDYVGNDRPADLNWKVLFTDVFKKHSVEEAEDIFICGTHSTTPSAYEVSKEWPHPWLYSRVFLMFGIAFALLWVCCDMFGNPNALPGMIVVGAFTVPLSTMILFLEVNAWKNVSLYKVIQTFLVGGCASLVITLFLFSIVGSHELDFFGAFLTGVVEEIGKVVIVYWFLRRLGKLSILSGLLIGASVGAGFAAFESAGYAL
;
A
#
# COMPACT_ATOMS: atom_id res chain seq x y z
N MET A 1 43.65 19.34 -0.74
CA MET A 1 43.20 17.94 -0.76
C MET A 1 42.37 17.67 0.50
N ILE A 2 41.26 16.99 0.40
CA ILE A 2 40.36 16.68 1.53
C ILE A 2 40.22 15.18 1.70
N TYR A 3 40.33 14.70 2.93
CA TYR A 3 40.15 13.27 3.25
C TYR A 3 38.70 12.98 3.66
N CYS A 4 38.20 11.85 3.22
CA CYS A 4 36.85 11.42 3.58
C CYS A 4 36.81 10.93 5.03
N ASN A 5 35.92 11.47 5.85
CA ASN A 5 35.77 11.08 7.27
C ASN A 5 35.20 9.65 7.47
N TYR A 6 34.80 8.96 6.39
CA TYR A 6 34.21 7.63 6.47
C TYR A 6 35.12 6.51 5.95
N CYS A 7 36.00 6.79 4.97
CA CYS A 7 36.85 5.77 4.36
C CYS A 7 38.29 6.23 4.16
N GLU A 8 38.65 7.40 4.67
CA GLU A 8 39.98 8.03 4.63
C GLU A 8 40.56 8.24 3.21
N HIS A 9 39.75 8.01 2.17
CA HIS A 9 40.16 8.22 0.79
C HIS A 9 40.44 9.70 0.51
N GLN A 10 41.52 9.98 -0.18
CA GLN A 10 41.94 11.32 -0.55
C GLN A 10 41.18 11.82 -1.78
N ASN A 11 40.51 12.96 -1.65
CA ASN A 11 39.72 13.59 -2.72
C ASN A 11 40.27 14.96 -3.09
N GLN A 12 39.91 15.45 -4.30
CA GLN A 12 40.25 16.78 -4.74
C GLN A 12 39.55 17.85 -3.87
N GLU A 13 40.23 18.97 -3.69
CA GLU A 13 39.68 20.11 -2.95
C GLU A 13 38.47 20.68 -3.69
N GLY A 14 37.33 20.82 -3.00
CA GLY A 14 36.06 21.22 -3.62
C GLY A 14 35.14 20.06 -4.06
N ALA A 15 35.58 18.82 -3.94
CA ALA A 15 34.70 17.68 -4.23
C ALA A 15 33.54 17.62 -3.23
N ALA A 16 32.28 17.57 -3.71
CA ALA A 16 31.09 17.49 -2.88
C ALA A 16 30.88 16.08 -2.29
N PHE A 17 31.37 15.04 -2.97
CA PHE A 17 31.23 13.63 -2.58
C PHE A 17 32.56 12.90 -2.70
N CYS A 18 32.76 11.88 -1.87
CA CYS A 18 33.94 11.03 -1.92
C CYS A 18 33.93 10.13 -3.15
N GLY A 19 34.98 10.14 -3.96
CA GLY A 19 35.10 9.32 -5.16
C GLY A 19 35.18 7.81 -4.90
N ASN A 20 35.49 7.38 -3.66
CA ASN A 20 35.60 5.97 -3.29
C ASN A 20 34.33 5.42 -2.66
N CYS A 21 33.72 6.12 -1.69
CA CYS A 21 32.55 5.59 -0.94
C CYS A 21 31.25 6.35 -1.21
N GLY A 22 31.25 7.38 -2.06
CA GLY A 22 30.08 8.16 -2.46
C GLY A 22 29.47 9.06 -1.37
N LYS A 23 30.06 9.08 -0.16
CA LYS A 23 29.52 9.90 0.94
C LYS A 23 29.90 11.38 0.79
N PRO A 24 29.03 12.31 1.25
CA PRO A 24 29.28 13.74 1.13
C PRO A 24 30.53 14.16 1.93
N LEU A 25 31.36 14.98 1.31
CA LEU A 25 32.54 15.58 1.92
C LEU A 25 32.15 16.96 2.49
N ASN A 26 32.44 17.17 3.76
CA ASN A 26 32.06 18.40 4.46
C ASN A 26 32.99 19.56 4.04
N THR A 27 32.60 20.35 3.02
CA THR A 27 33.40 21.46 2.45
C THR A 27 33.06 22.83 3.02
N ASN A 28 32.37 22.98 4.17
CA ASN A 28 31.89 24.28 4.60
C ASN A 28 32.32 24.73 6.00
N LYS A 29 33.25 25.68 6.03
CA LYS A 29 33.49 26.56 7.19
C LYS A 29 32.57 27.83 7.21
N ASN A 30 31.63 28.00 6.27
CA ASN A 30 30.88 29.27 6.10
C ASN A 30 29.33 29.16 6.15
N GLN A 31 28.76 28.11 6.73
CA GLN A 31 27.28 28.03 6.90
C GLN A 31 26.81 28.17 8.36
N ARG A 32 27.53 28.92 9.19
CA ARG A 32 27.09 29.20 10.57
C ARG A 32 26.03 30.32 10.68
N ALA A 33 25.76 31.04 9.59
CA ALA A 33 24.84 32.20 9.61
C ALA A 33 23.42 31.90 9.13
N THR A 34 23.15 30.71 8.52
CA THR A 34 21.81 30.38 8.00
C THR A 34 21.05 29.36 8.85
N SER A 35 21.70 28.75 9.85
CA SER A 35 21.03 27.79 10.75
C SER A 35 20.27 28.46 11.91
N GLU A 36 20.59 29.71 12.26
CA GLU A 36 19.91 30.41 13.38
C GLU A 36 18.56 31.01 12.97
N SER A 37 18.34 31.37 11.70
CA SER A 37 17.05 31.87 11.24
C SER A 37 15.97 30.78 11.05
N CYS A 38 16.38 29.51 10.92
CA CYS A 38 15.43 28.37 10.79
C CYS A 38 14.99 27.80 12.14
N GLN A 39 15.72 28.07 13.23
CA GLN A 39 15.34 27.62 14.58
C GLN A 39 14.36 28.56 15.29
N GLN A 40 14.29 29.84 14.88
CA GLN A 40 13.38 30.81 15.51
C GLN A 40 11.93 30.75 15.00
N SER A 41 11.66 30.11 13.89
CA SER A 41 10.29 29.82 13.42
C SER A 41 9.67 28.53 14.05
N ARG A 42 10.47 27.74 14.79
CA ARG A 42 10.01 26.51 15.45
C ARG A 42 9.40 26.69 16.84
N SER A 43 9.46 27.88 17.43
CA SER A 43 9.06 28.12 18.83
C SER A 43 7.65 28.69 19.02
N LYS A 44 6.78 28.72 17.99
CA LYS A 44 5.37 29.16 18.11
C LYS A 44 4.33 28.19 17.58
N ALA A 45 4.64 26.90 17.48
CA ALA A 45 3.66 25.88 17.17
C ALA A 45 3.29 25.11 18.45
N SER A 46 2.22 25.55 19.06
CA SER A 46 1.20 24.82 19.81
C SER A 46 1.66 23.64 20.68
N ALA A 47 1.50 23.80 21.98
CA ALA A 47 1.37 22.72 22.97
C ALA A 47 0.06 21.94 22.73
N ASN A 48 -0.06 21.23 21.63
CA ASN A 48 -1.07 20.22 21.39
C ASN A 48 -0.38 18.88 21.25
N GLY A 49 -0.91 17.87 21.94
CA GLY A 49 -0.31 16.52 22.05
C GLY A 49 0.10 15.95 20.69
N LYS A 50 1.20 15.18 20.67
CA LYS A 50 1.69 14.49 19.48
C LYS A 50 0.51 13.81 18.78
N SER A 51 0.28 14.20 17.53
CA SER A 51 -0.72 13.55 16.68
C SER A 51 -0.27 12.09 16.45
N TRP A 52 -1.22 11.17 16.26
CA TRP A 52 -0.91 9.77 15.85
C TRP A 52 -0.09 9.75 14.55
N VAL A 53 -0.25 10.77 13.70
CA VAL A 53 0.53 10.97 12.45
C VAL A 53 2.00 11.26 12.77
N ASP A 54 2.29 12.07 13.81
CA ASP A 54 3.67 12.35 14.24
C ASP A 54 4.34 11.08 14.77
N SER A 55 3.59 10.23 15.49
CA SER A 55 4.08 8.94 15.98
C SER A 55 4.35 7.96 14.84
N LEU A 56 3.52 7.96 13.79
CA LEU A 56 3.75 7.20 12.57
C LEU A 56 4.99 7.69 11.81
N ASN A 57 5.17 9.01 11.68
CA ASN A 57 6.33 9.60 11.01
C ASN A 57 7.63 9.27 11.75
N ASP A 58 7.62 9.33 13.08
CA ASP A 58 8.77 8.93 13.92
C ASP A 58 9.11 7.43 13.72
N TYR A 59 8.08 6.57 13.58
CA TYR A 59 8.25 5.13 13.37
C TYR A 59 8.73 4.77 11.95
N VAL A 60 8.32 5.54 10.95
CA VAL A 60 8.71 5.35 9.53
C VAL A 60 10.08 5.97 9.24
N GLY A 61 10.65 6.74 10.18
CA GLY A 61 11.95 7.38 10.01
C GLY A 61 11.94 8.53 8.99
N ASN A 62 10.83 9.22 8.86
CA ASN A 62 10.67 10.33 7.93
C ASN A 62 11.11 11.64 8.61
N ASP A 63 12.16 12.29 8.11
CA ASP A 63 12.69 13.57 8.61
C ASP A 63 11.74 14.77 8.36
N ARG A 64 10.65 14.57 7.62
CA ARG A 64 9.63 15.59 7.36
C ARG A 64 8.25 15.05 7.75
N PRO A 65 7.40 15.84 8.43
CA PRO A 65 6.03 15.46 8.71
C PRO A 65 5.31 15.18 7.38
N ALA A 66 4.85 13.94 7.19
CA ALA A 66 3.96 13.63 6.09
C ALA A 66 2.59 14.25 6.42
N ASP A 67 2.21 15.24 5.64
CA ASP A 67 0.86 15.82 5.72
C ASP A 67 -0.09 14.81 5.06
N LEU A 68 -0.61 13.87 5.88
CA LEU A 68 -1.60 12.87 5.45
C LEU A 68 -2.93 13.58 5.14
N ASN A 69 -3.00 14.14 3.96
CA ASN A 69 -4.23 14.76 3.47
C ASN A 69 -4.97 13.79 2.55
N TRP A 70 -6.12 13.29 3.00
CA TRP A 70 -6.98 12.40 2.22
C TRP A 70 -7.34 12.95 0.84
N LYS A 71 -7.31 14.27 0.67
CA LYS A 71 -7.56 14.91 -0.64
C LYS A 71 -6.52 14.52 -1.69
N VAL A 72 -5.30 14.19 -1.28
CA VAL A 72 -4.21 13.79 -2.20
C VAL A 72 -4.54 12.49 -2.94
N LEU A 73 -5.29 11.57 -2.32
CA LEU A 73 -5.75 10.34 -2.97
C LEU A 73 -6.67 10.58 -4.16
N PHE A 74 -7.24 11.79 -4.28
CA PHE A 74 -8.20 12.13 -5.34
C PHE A 74 -7.69 13.20 -6.29
N THR A 75 -6.51 13.79 -6.06
CA THR A 75 -6.02 14.93 -6.87
C THR A 75 -5.76 14.59 -8.31
N ASP A 76 -5.29 13.38 -8.60
CA ASP A 76 -4.89 12.97 -9.94
C ASP A 76 -5.94 12.10 -10.64
N VAL A 77 -7.01 11.71 -9.93
CA VAL A 77 -8.11 10.88 -10.47
C VAL A 77 -8.76 11.49 -11.73
N PHE A 78 -8.91 12.81 -11.78
CA PHE A 78 -9.57 13.51 -12.89
C PHE A 78 -8.60 14.03 -13.96
N LYS A 79 -7.28 13.86 -13.79
CA LYS A 79 -6.28 14.23 -14.80
C LYS A 79 -6.33 13.24 -15.98
N LYS A 80 -5.85 13.71 -17.12
CA LYS A 80 -5.63 12.81 -18.28
C LYS A 80 -4.33 12.05 -18.06
N HIS A 81 -4.39 10.72 -18.16
CA HIS A 81 -3.26 9.82 -18.05
C HIS A 81 -3.15 8.98 -19.32
N SER A 82 -1.91 8.65 -19.70
CA SER A 82 -1.63 7.78 -20.84
C SER A 82 -1.79 6.30 -20.48
N VAL A 83 -1.79 5.44 -21.49
CA VAL A 83 -1.79 3.99 -21.31
C VAL A 83 -0.45 3.53 -20.74
N GLU A 84 0.65 4.13 -21.20
CA GLU A 84 2.00 3.84 -20.75
C GLU A 84 2.15 4.12 -19.25
N GLU A 85 1.60 5.24 -18.74
CA GLU A 85 1.58 5.54 -17.30
C GLU A 85 0.83 4.47 -16.50
N ALA A 86 -0.25 3.91 -17.05
CA ALA A 86 -0.97 2.82 -16.40
C ALA A 86 -0.16 1.52 -16.38
N GLU A 87 0.53 1.19 -17.48
CA GLU A 87 1.37 0.00 -17.59
C GLU A 87 2.58 0.08 -16.63
N ASP A 88 3.19 1.25 -16.48
CA ASP A 88 4.32 1.49 -15.58
C ASP A 88 3.99 1.22 -14.09
N ILE A 89 2.74 1.34 -13.69
CA ILE A 89 2.28 0.99 -12.33
C ILE A 89 2.46 -0.51 -12.07
N PHE A 90 2.24 -1.34 -13.08
CA PHE A 90 2.34 -2.80 -12.98
C PHE A 90 3.77 -3.33 -13.15
N ILE A 91 4.70 -2.49 -13.64
CA ILE A 91 6.12 -2.84 -13.78
C ILE A 91 6.82 -2.67 -12.43
N CYS A 92 6.85 -3.73 -11.63
CA CYS A 92 7.38 -3.71 -10.27
C CYS A 92 7.95 -5.08 -9.84
N GLY A 93 8.74 -5.08 -8.78
CA GLY A 93 9.22 -6.28 -8.09
C GLY A 93 10.43 -6.97 -8.71
N THR A 94 11.09 -6.38 -9.70
CA THR A 94 12.37 -6.85 -10.22
C THR A 94 13.51 -6.03 -9.62
N HIS A 95 14.74 -6.54 -9.71
CA HIS A 95 15.93 -5.83 -9.23
C HIS A 95 16.14 -4.48 -9.96
N SER A 96 15.74 -4.41 -11.23
CA SER A 96 15.87 -3.20 -12.06
C SER A 96 14.77 -2.17 -11.79
N THR A 97 13.62 -2.57 -11.27
CA THR A 97 12.47 -1.69 -11.01
C THR A 97 12.36 -1.26 -9.55
N THR A 98 13.09 -1.92 -8.64
CA THR A 98 13.12 -1.53 -7.23
C THR A 98 14.13 -0.41 -7.03
N PRO A 99 13.69 0.82 -6.72
CA PRO A 99 14.60 1.95 -6.54
C PRO A 99 15.50 1.73 -5.32
N SER A 100 16.68 2.34 -5.36
CA SER A 100 17.52 2.43 -4.16
C SER A 100 16.88 3.38 -3.14
N ALA A 101 17.25 3.26 -1.85
CA ALA A 101 16.68 4.10 -0.78
C ALA A 101 16.83 5.61 -1.02
N TYR A 102 17.78 6.03 -1.85
CA TYR A 102 18.02 7.43 -2.21
C TYR A 102 17.14 7.93 -3.36
N GLU A 103 16.63 7.01 -4.19
CA GLU A 103 15.81 7.31 -5.37
C GLU A 103 14.32 7.28 -5.07
N VAL A 104 13.91 6.70 -3.93
CA VAL A 104 12.50 6.70 -3.52
C VAL A 104 12.05 8.14 -3.31
N SER A 105 11.00 8.53 -4.03
CA SER A 105 10.39 9.85 -3.88
C SER A 105 9.96 10.06 -2.43
N LYS A 106 10.29 11.24 -1.89
CA LYS A 106 9.82 11.68 -0.56
C LYS A 106 8.43 12.33 -0.62
N GLU A 107 7.90 12.50 -1.81
CA GLU A 107 6.57 13.02 -2.02
C GLU A 107 5.53 11.92 -1.82
N TRP A 108 4.37 12.30 -1.33
CA TRP A 108 3.25 11.37 -1.18
C TRP A 108 2.79 10.89 -2.55
N PRO A 109 2.58 9.59 -2.76
CA PRO A 109 2.11 9.09 -4.05
C PRO A 109 0.71 9.62 -4.37
N HIS A 110 0.47 9.90 -5.65
CA HIS A 110 -0.78 10.40 -6.20
C HIS A 110 -1.50 9.29 -7.00
N PRO A 111 -2.20 8.37 -6.36
CA PRO A 111 -2.87 7.27 -7.03
C PRO A 111 -4.07 7.78 -7.85
N TRP A 112 -4.33 7.14 -8.98
CA TRP A 112 -5.43 7.49 -9.88
C TRP A 112 -6.05 6.28 -10.59
N LEU A 113 -5.26 5.22 -10.87
CA LEU A 113 -5.68 4.06 -11.65
C LEU A 113 -6.77 3.26 -10.91
N TYR A 114 -6.67 3.14 -9.59
CA TYR A 114 -7.66 2.44 -8.76
C TYR A 114 -9.10 2.94 -9.01
N SER A 115 -9.28 4.23 -9.18
CA SER A 115 -10.60 4.84 -9.40
C SER A 115 -11.16 4.51 -10.78
N ARG A 116 -10.30 4.44 -11.81
CA ARG A 116 -10.70 4.04 -13.16
C ARG A 116 -11.09 2.58 -13.21
N VAL A 117 -10.34 1.73 -12.52
CA VAL A 117 -10.66 0.31 -12.40
C VAL A 117 -11.99 0.13 -11.65
N PHE A 118 -12.19 0.84 -10.55
CA PHE A 118 -13.48 0.84 -9.83
C PHE A 118 -14.63 1.27 -10.75
N LEU A 119 -14.47 2.35 -11.50
CA LEU A 119 -15.49 2.83 -12.43
C LEU A 119 -15.76 1.81 -13.56
N MET A 120 -14.71 1.21 -14.13
CA MET A 120 -14.84 0.22 -15.20
C MET A 120 -15.63 -1.02 -14.72
N PHE A 121 -15.28 -1.56 -13.53
CA PHE A 121 -16.02 -2.66 -12.93
C PHE A 121 -17.45 -2.25 -12.53
N GLY A 122 -17.64 -1.03 -12.01
CA GLY A 122 -18.96 -0.48 -11.69
C GLY A 122 -19.87 -0.36 -12.92
N ILE A 123 -19.34 0.08 -14.05
CA ILE A 123 -20.07 0.11 -15.32
C ILE A 123 -20.42 -1.31 -15.76
N ALA A 124 -19.47 -2.24 -15.71
CA ALA A 124 -19.73 -3.65 -16.06
C ALA A 124 -20.81 -4.26 -15.17
N PHE A 125 -20.78 -4.00 -13.86
CA PHE A 125 -21.81 -4.41 -12.92
C PHE A 125 -23.19 -3.85 -13.29
N ALA A 126 -23.27 -2.55 -13.56
CA ALA A 126 -24.50 -1.88 -13.96
C ALA A 126 -25.08 -2.44 -15.26
N LEU A 127 -24.23 -2.76 -16.24
CA LEU A 127 -24.66 -3.39 -17.50
C LEU A 127 -25.21 -4.81 -17.27
N LEU A 128 -24.55 -5.60 -16.44
CA LEU A 128 -25.02 -6.96 -16.06
C LEU A 128 -26.32 -6.90 -15.26
N TRP A 129 -26.45 -5.91 -14.37
CA TRP A 129 -27.69 -5.67 -13.64
C TRP A 129 -28.85 -5.34 -14.61
N VAL A 130 -28.63 -4.47 -15.58
CA VAL A 130 -29.63 -4.19 -16.62
C VAL A 130 -30.01 -5.46 -17.39
N CYS A 131 -29.03 -6.33 -17.71
CA CYS A 131 -29.33 -7.63 -18.36
C CYS A 131 -30.22 -8.54 -17.49
N CYS A 132 -29.99 -8.57 -16.19
CA CYS A 132 -30.79 -9.39 -15.28
C CYS A 132 -32.18 -8.81 -15.04
N ASP A 133 -32.26 -7.52 -14.70
CA ASP A 133 -33.49 -6.87 -14.25
C ASP A 133 -34.38 -6.45 -15.42
N MET A 134 -33.86 -5.68 -16.39
CA MET A 134 -34.66 -5.14 -17.48
C MET A 134 -34.93 -6.17 -18.59
N PHE A 135 -33.96 -7.04 -18.91
CA PHE A 135 -34.11 -8.05 -19.96
C PHE A 135 -34.51 -9.43 -19.43
N GLY A 136 -34.63 -9.61 -18.10
CA GLY A 136 -35.03 -10.86 -17.49
C GLY A 136 -34.09 -12.03 -17.79
N ASN A 137 -32.79 -11.77 -18.03
CA ASN A 137 -31.82 -12.80 -18.40
C ASN A 137 -31.06 -13.33 -17.17
N PRO A 138 -31.45 -14.50 -16.59
CA PRO A 138 -30.80 -15.03 -15.41
C PRO A 138 -29.37 -15.50 -15.66
N ASN A 139 -28.95 -15.71 -16.91
CA ASN A 139 -27.60 -16.15 -17.24
C ASN A 139 -26.54 -15.06 -16.97
N ALA A 140 -26.94 -13.79 -16.81
CA ALA A 140 -26.03 -12.70 -16.44
C ALA A 140 -25.77 -12.65 -14.91
N LEU A 141 -26.60 -13.33 -14.09
CA LEU A 141 -26.49 -13.28 -12.63
C LEU A 141 -25.13 -13.75 -12.07
N PRO A 142 -24.53 -14.88 -12.51
CA PRO A 142 -23.20 -15.29 -12.04
C PRO A 142 -22.13 -14.26 -12.34
N GLY A 143 -22.17 -13.65 -13.55
CA GLY A 143 -21.26 -12.58 -13.94
C GLY A 143 -21.43 -11.33 -13.07
N MET A 144 -22.66 -10.94 -12.75
CA MET A 144 -22.99 -9.82 -11.87
C MET A 144 -22.45 -10.05 -10.45
N ILE A 145 -22.61 -11.25 -9.89
CA ILE A 145 -22.08 -11.63 -8.57
C ILE A 145 -20.56 -11.50 -8.55
N VAL A 146 -19.88 -12.11 -9.53
CA VAL A 146 -18.42 -12.07 -9.61
C VAL A 146 -17.91 -10.64 -9.76
N VAL A 147 -18.45 -9.87 -10.71
CA VAL A 147 -18.02 -8.48 -10.94
C VAL A 147 -18.30 -7.64 -9.70
N GLY A 148 -19.46 -7.77 -9.06
CA GLY A 148 -19.81 -7.04 -7.85
C GLY A 148 -18.86 -7.36 -6.68
N ALA A 149 -18.62 -8.64 -6.42
CA ALA A 149 -17.75 -9.10 -5.34
C ALA A 149 -16.28 -8.67 -5.52
N PHE A 150 -15.80 -8.53 -6.76
CA PHE A 150 -14.42 -8.17 -7.06
C PHE A 150 -14.19 -6.67 -7.28
N THR A 151 -15.21 -5.86 -7.49
CA THR A 151 -15.09 -4.41 -7.80
C THR A 151 -14.27 -3.66 -6.74
N VAL A 152 -14.68 -3.70 -5.49
CA VAL A 152 -13.99 -3.00 -4.40
C VAL A 152 -12.65 -3.65 -4.08
N PRO A 153 -12.56 -4.99 -3.89
CA PRO A 153 -11.29 -5.64 -3.57
C PRO A 153 -10.18 -5.39 -4.59
N LEU A 154 -10.46 -5.52 -5.89
CA LEU A 154 -9.45 -5.28 -6.93
C LEU A 154 -9.03 -3.81 -7.00
N SER A 155 -9.99 -2.89 -6.90
CA SER A 155 -9.69 -1.45 -6.89
C SER A 155 -8.82 -1.06 -5.70
N THR A 156 -9.10 -1.62 -4.52
CA THR A 156 -8.30 -1.40 -3.31
C THR A 156 -6.90 -2.01 -3.45
N MET A 157 -6.77 -3.20 -4.02
CA MET A 157 -5.48 -3.82 -4.29
C MET A 157 -4.62 -2.94 -5.22
N ILE A 158 -5.22 -2.37 -6.27
CA ILE A 158 -4.53 -1.46 -7.19
C ILE A 158 -4.13 -0.18 -6.47
N LEU A 159 -4.98 0.39 -5.62
CA LEU A 159 -4.63 1.55 -4.81
C LEU A 159 -3.36 1.29 -3.98
N PHE A 160 -3.27 0.15 -3.30
CA PHE A 160 -2.07 -0.18 -2.52
C PHE A 160 -0.85 -0.47 -3.39
N LEU A 161 -1.05 -0.96 -4.61
CA LEU A 161 0.03 -1.13 -5.58
C LEU A 161 0.58 0.23 -6.05
N GLU A 162 -0.30 1.20 -6.34
CA GLU A 162 0.08 2.57 -6.72
C GLU A 162 0.80 3.31 -5.58
N VAL A 163 0.35 3.12 -4.33
CA VAL A 163 0.95 3.75 -3.14
C VAL A 163 2.30 3.12 -2.77
N ASN A 164 2.63 1.92 -3.26
CA ASN A 164 3.90 1.25 -2.96
C ASN A 164 5.09 1.89 -3.69
N ALA A 165 5.57 3.02 -3.18
CA ALA A 165 6.69 3.79 -3.74
C ALA A 165 7.99 2.97 -3.91
N TRP A 166 8.18 1.88 -3.14
CA TRP A 166 9.33 1.01 -3.25
C TRP A 166 9.30 0.09 -4.48
N LYS A 167 8.13 -0.11 -5.11
CA LYS A 167 7.96 -1.02 -6.25
C LYS A 167 8.68 -2.39 -6.10
N ASN A 168 8.83 -2.87 -4.87
CA ASN A 168 9.63 -4.04 -4.50
C ASN A 168 8.82 -5.34 -4.43
N VAL A 169 7.52 -5.28 -4.61
CA VAL A 169 6.62 -6.44 -4.67
C VAL A 169 6.12 -6.59 -6.10
N SER A 170 6.39 -7.75 -6.72
CA SER A 170 5.95 -7.99 -8.09
C SER A 170 4.44 -8.20 -8.18
N LEU A 171 3.85 -7.82 -9.31
CA LEU A 171 2.43 -8.06 -9.59
C LEU A 171 2.07 -9.55 -9.46
N TYR A 172 2.96 -10.46 -9.86
CA TYR A 172 2.77 -11.90 -9.66
C TYR A 172 2.56 -12.27 -8.19
N LYS A 173 3.36 -11.69 -7.27
CA LYS A 173 3.21 -11.93 -5.83
C LYS A 173 1.91 -11.32 -5.31
N VAL A 174 1.52 -10.14 -5.79
CA VAL A 174 0.26 -9.49 -5.43
C VAL A 174 -0.93 -10.37 -5.84
N ILE A 175 -0.95 -10.86 -7.08
CA ILE A 175 -1.98 -11.79 -7.56
C ILE A 175 -1.97 -13.11 -6.78
N GLN A 176 -0.78 -13.67 -6.52
CA GLN A 176 -0.64 -14.89 -5.72
C GLN A 176 -1.18 -14.70 -4.31
N THR A 177 -0.87 -13.59 -3.64
CA THR A 177 -1.37 -13.31 -2.29
C THR A 177 -2.87 -13.04 -2.29
N PHE A 178 -3.40 -12.40 -3.32
CA PHE A 178 -4.83 -12.18 -3.49
C PHE A 178 -5.57 -13.52 -3.64
N LEU A 179 -5.19 -14.35 -4.61
CA LEU A 179 -5.89 -15.59 -4.91
C LEU A 179 -5.62 -16.67 -3.83
N VAL A 180 -4.34 -17.03 -3.67
CA VAL A 180 -3.97 -18.12 -2.74
C VAL A 180 -4.12 -17.68 -1.29
N GLY A 181 -3.72 -16.43 -0.99
CA GLY A 181 -3.85 -15.87 0.35
C GLY A 181 -5.31 -15.69 0.77
N GLY A 182 -6.14 -15.16 -0.12
CA GLY A 182 -7.58 -15.02 0.12
C GLY A 182 -8.26 -16.38 0.39
N CYS A 183 -8.06 -17.37 -0.50
CA CYS A 183 -8.62 -18.72 -0.29
C CYS A 183 -8.08 -19.39 0.98
N ALA A 184 -6.76 -19.30 1.23
CA ALA A 184 -6.17 -19.94 2.40
C ALA A 184 -6.66 -19.31 3.71
N SER A 185 -6.86 -17.98 3.74
CA SER A 185 -7.43 -17.31 4.91
C SER A 185 -8.88 -17.75 5.18
N LEU A 186 -9.71 -17.93 4.15
CA LEU A 186 -11.04 -18.51 4.30
C LEU A 186 -10.99 -19.93 4.90
N VAL A 187 -10.12 -20.79 4.37
CA VAL A 187 -9.98 -22.16 4.90
C VAL A 187 -9.55 -22.16 6.37
N ILE A 188 -8.59 -21.30 6.75
CA ILE A 188 -8.17 -21.19 8.15
C ILE A 188 -9.31 -20.64 9.01
N THR A 189 -10.05 -19.64 8.55
CA THR A 189 -11.20 -19.08 9.25
C THR A 189 -12.25 -20.16 9.51
N LEU A 190 -12.62 -20.95 8.49
CA LEU A 190 -13.56 -22.06 8.63
C LEU A 190 -13.06 -23.13 9.62
N PHE A 191 -11.76 -23.44 9.58
CA PHE A 191 -11.13 -24.33 10.54
C PHE A 191 -11.21 -23.78 11.97
N LEU A 192 -10.94 -22.49 12.16
CA LEU A 192 -11.07 -21.85 13.48
C LEU A 192 -12.51 -21.87 13.98
N PHE A 193 -13.49 -21.62 13.12
CA PHE A 193 -14.90 -21.75 13.48
C PHE A 193 -15.31 -23.19 13.90
N SER A 194 -14.70 -24.21 13.32
CA SER A 194 -14.93 -25.58 13.74
C SER A 194 -14.44 -25.89 15.16
N ILE A 195 -13.46 -25.12 15.66
CA ILE A 195 -12.91 -25.25 17.02
C ILE A 195 -13.70 -24.39 18.02
N VAL A 196 -13.97 -23.13 17.63
CA VAL A 196 -14.63 -22.15 18.52
C VAL A 196 -16.13 -22.45 18.66
N GLY A 197 -16.73 -23.13 17.69
CA GLY A 197 -18.15 -23.37 17.57
C GLY A 197 -18.91 -22.23 16.90
N SER A 198 -20.07 -22.53 16.34
CA SER A 198 -20.99 -21.52 15.82
C SER A 198 -21.81 -20.97 16.99
N HIS A 199 -21.66 -19.69 17.28
CA HIS A 199 -22.48 -18.98 18.24
C HIS A 199 -23.69 -18.35 17.53
N GLU A 200 -24.77 -18.13 18.27
CA GLU A 200 -25.88 -17.32 17.77
C GLU A 200 -25.35 -15.94 17.36
N LEU A 201 -25.91 -15.36 16.28
CA LEU A 201 -25.54 -14.04 15.77
C LEU A 201 -26.10 -12.91 16.66
N ASP A 202 -25.88 -13.03 17.97
CA ASP A 202 -26.02 -11.91 18.90
C ASP A 202 -24.83 -10.97 18.73
N PHE A 203 -24.82 -9.86 19.48
CA PHE A 203 -23.74 -8.86 19.41
C PHE A 203 -22.36 -9.49 19.73
N PHE A 204 -22.31 -10.38 20.72
CA PHE A 204 -21.06 -11.03 21.11
C PHE A 204 -20.60 -12.08 20.08
N GLY A 205 -21.52 -12.84 19.53
CA GLY A 205 -21.24 -13.81 18.47
C GLY A 205 -20.73 -13.12 17.20
N ALA A 206 -21.34 -12.00 16.78
CA ALA A 206 -20.86 -11.21 15.65
C ALA A 206 -19.45 -10.64 15.88
N PHE A 207 -19.15 -10.15 17.09
CA PHE A 207 -17.82 -9.69 17.45
C PHE A 207 -16.80 -10.82 17.41
N LEU A 208 -17.12 -11.99 17.97
CA LEU A 208 -16.24 -13.17 17.95
C LEU A 208 -15.96 -13.66 16.53
N THR A 209 -16.99 -13.67 15.68
CA THR A 209 -16.87 -13.97 14.24
C THR A 209 -15.84 -13.08 13.59
N GLY A 210 -15.95 -11.75 13.75
CA GLY A 210 -14.98 -10.80 13.20
C GLY A 210 -13.55 -11.03 13.71
N VAL A 211 -13.38 -11.34 14.99
CA VAL A 211 -12.05 -11.64 15.57
C VAL A 211 -11.45 -12.91 14.94
N VAL A 212 -12.24 -13.97 14.77
CA VAL A 212 -11.78 -15.23 14.17
C VAL A 212 -11.35 -15.01 12.71
N GLU A 213 -12.12 -14.24 11.94
CA GLU A 213 -11.78 -13.91 10.56
C GLU A 213 -10.47 -13.13 10.46
N GLU A 214 -10.30 -12.10 11.31
CA GLU A 214 -9.05 -11.32 11.31
C GLU A 214 -7.85 -12.17 11.73
N ILE A 215 -7.99 -13.10 12.68
CA ILE A 215 -6.92 -14.05 13.04
C ILE A 215 -6.55 -14.91 11.82
N GLY A 216 -7.53 -15.45 11.10
CA GLY A 216 -7.29 -16.23 9.88
C GLY A 216 -6.50 -15.45 8.82
N LYS A 217 -6.88 -14.20 8.57
CA LYS A 217 -6.17 -13.29 7.65
C LYS A 217 -4.74 -13.01 8.12
N VAL A 218 -4.54 -12.68 9.40
CA VAL A 218 -3.22 -12.36 9.99
C VAL A 218 -2.26 -13.54 9.89
N VAL A 219 -2.70 -14.76 10.13
CA VAL A 219 -1.86 -15.97 10.01
C VAL A 219 -1.30 -16.10 8.59
N ILE A 220 -2.14 -15.90 7.58
CA ILE A 220 -1.73 -15.98 6.18
C ILE A 220 -0.83 -14.82 5.78
N VAL A 221 -1.17 -13.58 6.18
CA VAL A 221 -0.32 -12.40 5.93
C VAL A 221 1.08 -12.63 6.53
N TYR A 222 1.16 -13.08 7.78
CA TYR A 222 2.43 -13.38 8.43
C TYR A 222 3.24 -14.44 7.68
N TRP A 223 2.60 -15.49 7.19
CA TRP A 223 3.26 -16.53 6.42
C TRP A 223 3.85 -16.00 5.10
N PHE A 224 3.11 -15.14 4.37
CA PHE A 224 3.62 -14.51 3.15
C PHE A 224 4.75 -13.53 3.45
N LEU A 225 4.62 -12.70 4.49
CA LEU A 225 5.64 -11.72 4.87
C LEU A 225 6.96 -12.39 5.27
N ARG A 226 6.93 -13.51 5.96
CA ARG A 226 8.15 -14.28 6.28
C ARG A 226 8.94 -14.75 5.06
N ARG A 227 8.28 -14.89 3.92
CA ARG A 227 8.90 -15.31 2.64
C ARG A 227 9.39 -14.15 1.78
N LEU A 228 9.03 -12.92 2.12
CA LEU A 228 9.49 -11.70 1.49
C LEU A 228 10.75 -11.22 2.22
N GLY A 229 11.93 -11.29 1.61
CA GLY A 229 13.20 -11.00 2.28
C GLY A 229 13.31 -9.60 2.92
N LYS A 230 13.27 -8.52 2.14
CA LYS A 230 13.31 -7.14 2.66
C LYS A 230 11.88 -6.58 2.75
N LEU A 231 11.45 -6.26 3.96
CA LEU A 231 10.12 -5.70 4.24
C LEU A 231 10.22 -4.20 4.47
N SER A 232 9.35 -3.45 3.78
CA SER A 232 8.99 -2.09 4.15
C SER A 232 7.54 -2.09 4.66
N ILE A 233 7.15 -1.03 5.38
CA ILE A 233 5.76 -0.88 5.84
C ILE A 233 4.79 -0.91 4.66
N LEU A 234 5.14 -0.23 3.56
CA LEU A 234 4.31 -0.20 2.35
C LEU A 234 4.17 -1.58 1.70
N SER A 235 5.24 -2.38 1.68
CA SER A 235 5.17 -3.76 1.19
C SER A 235 4.28 -4.64 2.07
N GLY A 236 4.36 -4.45 3.40
CA GLY A 236 3.50 -5.13 4.36
C GLY A 236 2.02 -4.77 4.17
N LEU A 237 1.73 -3.47 3.98
CA LEU A 237 0.39 -2.98 3.66
C LEU A 237 -0.14 -3.58 2.36
N LEU A 238 0.67 -3.61 1.29
CA LEU A 238 0.27 -4.17 0.01
C LEU A 238 -0.07 -5.67 0.11
N ILE A 239 0.77 -6.45 0.81
CA ILE A 239 0.50 -7.88 1.01
C ILE A 239 -0.74 -8.10 1.89
N GLY A 240 -0.86 -7.36 3.00
CA GLY A 240 -2.03 -7.43 3.87
C GLY A 240 -3.31 -7.07 3.15
N ALA A 241 -3.30 -5.96 2.38
CA ALA A 241 -4.42 -5.53 1.57
C ALA A 241 -4.78 -6.56 0.49
N SER A 242 -3.78 -7.21 -0.15
CA SER A 242 -4.02 -8.24 -1.16
C SER A 242 -4.70 -9.49 -0.57
N VAL A 243 -4.25 -9.97 0.59
CA VAL A 243 -4.89 -11.11 1.29
C VAL A 243 -6.30 -10.73 1.74
N GLY A 244 -6.48 -9.57 2.37
CA GLY A 244 -7.79 -9.09 2.84
C GLY A 244 -8.78 -8.86 1.69
N ALA A 245 -8.32 -8.27 0.59
CA ALA A 245 -9.11 -8.06 -0.61
C ALA A 245 -9.53 -9.40 -1.25
N GLY A 246 -8.62 -10.38 -1.32
CA GLY A 246 -8.93 -11.73 -1.80
C GLY A 246 -9.96 -12.43 -0.91
N PHE A 247 -9.78 -12.39 0.41
CA PHE A 247 -10.75 -12.90 1.37
C PHE A 247 -12.14 -12.30 1.13
N ALA A 248 -12.23 -10.95 1.13
CA ALA A 248 -13.50 -10.24 0.95
C ALA A 248 -14.18 -10.55 -0.40
N ALA A 249 -13.39 -10.67 -1.49
CA ALA A 249 -13.94 -11.02 -2.80
C ALA A 249 -14.59 -12.41 -2.82
N PHE A 250 -13.89 -13.42 -2.29
CA PHE A 250 -14.38 -14.79 -2.27
C PHE A 250 -15.52 -14.99 -1.30
N GLU A 251 -15.46 -14.36 -0.13
CA GLU A 251 -16.52 -14.39 0.86
C GLU A 251 -17.80 -13.73 0.33
N SER A 252 -17.71 -12.52 -0.24
CA SER A 252 -18.84 -11.81 -0.81
C SER A 252 -19.46 -12.57 -1.98
N ALA A 253 -18.64 -13.21 -2.84
CA ALA A 253 -19.15 -14.08 -3.90
C ALA A 253 -19.86 -15.30 -3.33
N GLY A 254 -19.35 -15.88 -2.25
CA GLY A 254 -19.95 -17.04 -1.58
C GLY A 254 -21.30 -16.72 -0.92
N TYR A 255 -21.45 -15.54 -0.31
CA TYR A 255 -22.74 -15.13 0.29
C TYR A 255 -23.81 -14.75 -0.75
N ALA A 256 -23.42 -14.43 -1.98
CA ALA A 256 -24.34 -14.05 -3.04
C ALA A 256 -24.89 -15.24 -3.84
N LEU A 257 -24.35 -16.45 -3.63
CA LEU A 257 -24.80 -17.71 -4.24
C LEU A 257 -25.85 -18.40 -3.39
#